data_cc3aedbaaba3d3a92062e9612241ca02
#
_entry.id   cc3aedbaaba3d3a92062e9612241ca02
#
_cell.length_a   1.000
_cell.length_b   1.000
_cell.length_c   1.000
_cell.angle_alpha   90.00
_cell.angle_beta   90.00
_cell.angle_gamma   90.00
#
_symmetry.space_group_name_H-M   'P 1'
#
loop_
_entity.id
_entity.type
_entity.pdbx_description
1 polymer ?
#
loop_
_entity_poly.entity_id
_entity_poly.type
_entity_poly.pdbx_seq_one_letter_code
_entity_poly.pdbx_strand_id
1 'polypeptide(L)' 'ISESPSLLYLINNPDVMLQAQQAVRARGIRPGRDFQRAMEQQAIEHFNNFGRAEGRIGPEQ' A
#
# COMPACT_ATOMS: atom_id res chain seq x y z
N ILE A 1 -1.16 -17.53 9.20
CA ILE A 1 -1.47 -16.11 9.24
C ILE A 1 -1.62 -15.60 7.82
N SER A 2 -2.76 -15.02 7.54
CA SER A 2 -3.02 -14.46 6.22
C SER A 2 -2.51 -13.02 6.17
N GLU A 3 -1.94 -12.65 5.04
CA GLU A 3 -1.54 -11.27 4.81
C GLU A 3 -2.78 -10.45 4.49
N SER A 4 -2.74 -9.16 4.82
CA SER A 4 -3.85 -8.29 4.51
C SER A 4 -3.94 -8.08 2.99
N PRO A 5 -5.15 -7.87 2.45
CA PRO A 5 -5.29 -7.59 1.01
C PRO A 5 -4.50 -6.35 0.57
N SER A 6 -4.38 -5.35 1.44
CA SER A 6 -3.62 -4.14 1.12
C SER A 6 -2.14 -4.44 0.97
N LEU A 7 -1.59 -5.28 1.84
CA LEU A 7 -0.19 -5.67 1.72
C LEU A 7 0.06 -6.51 0.47
N LEU A 8 -0.87 -7.41 0.14
CA LEU A 8 -0.75 -8.20 -1.09
C LEU A 8 -0.76 -7.30 -2.33
N TYR A 9 -1.57 -6.27 -2.31
CA TYR A 9 -1.58 -5.30 -3.41
C TYR A 9 -0.20 -4.67 -3.59
N LEU A 10 0.46 -4.30 -2.49
CA LEU A 10 1.79 -3.72 -2.55
C LEU A 10 2.84 -4.73 -3.02
N ILE A 11 2.73 -5.97 -2.57
CA ILE A 11 3.66 -7.03 -2.98
C ILE A 11 3.55 -7.28 -4.49
N ASN A 12 2.33 -7.27 -5.01
CA ASN A 12 2.09 -7.51 -6.43
C ASN A 12 2.40 -6.28 -7.29
N ASN A 13 2.58 -5.13 -6.67
CA ASN A 13 2.88 -3.88 -7.37
C ASN A 13 4.09 -3.20 -6.74
N PRO A 14 5.32 -3.70 -7.02
CA PRO A 14 6.52 -3.21 -6.34
C PRO A 14 6.77 -1.70 -6.50
N ASP A 15 6.36 -1.15 -7.64
CA ASP A 15 6.48 0.29 -7.87
C ASP A 15 5.62 1.08 -6.87
N VAL A 16 4.42 0.61 -6.62
CA VAL A 16 3.52 1.22 -5.64
C VAL A 16 4.07 1.05 -4.24
N MET A 17 4.61 -0.13 -3.94
CA MET A 17 5.21 -0.40 -2.63
C MET A 17 6.32 0.59 -2.34
N LEU A 18 7.20 0.84 -3.30
CA LEU A 18 8.30 1.78 -3.12
C LEU A 18 7.77 3.19 -2.86
N GLN A 19 6.80 3.62 -3.62
CA GLN A 19 6.18 4.94 -3.42
C GLN A 19 5.54 5.04 -2.05
N ALA A 20 4.85 4.00 -1.61
CA ALA A 20 4.22 3.98 -0.31
C ALA A 20 5.24 4.07 0.82
N GLN A 21 6.36 3.33 0.70
CA GLN A 21 7.42 3.39 1.68
C GLN A 21 7.99 4.80 1.80
N GLN A 22 8.25 5.43 0.66
CA GLN A 22 8.79 6.79 0.65
C GLN A 22 7.82 7.77 1.28
N ALA A 23 6.53 7.67 0.98
CA ALA A 23 5.53 8.56 1.53
C ALA A 23 5.41 8.40 3.05
N VAL A 24 5.41 7.16 3.53
CA VAL A 24 5.28 6.88 4.96
C VAL A 24 6.51 7.37 5.72
N ARG A 25 7.71 7.14 5.16
CA ARG A 25 8.95 7.61 5.78
C ARG A 25 9.01 9.12 5.83
N ALA A 26 8.52 9.78 4.80
CA ALA A 26 8.50 11.25 4.76
C ALA A 26 7.61 11.83 5.85
N ARG A 27 6.64 11.06 6.34
CA ARG A 27 5.78 11.48 7.44
C ARG A 27 6.41 11.22 8.80
N GLY A 28 7.60 10.61 8.83
CA GLY A 28 8.31 10.35 10.08
C GLY A 28 7.77 9.16 10.88
N ILE A 29 7.02 8.28 10.26
CA ILE A 29 6.46 7.12 10.94
C ILE A 29 7.53 6.04 11.06
N ARG A 30 7.73 5.56 12.28
CA ARG A 30 8.75 4.54 12.55
C ARG A 30 8.28 3.16 12.11
N PRO A 31 9.23 2.25 11.77
CA PRO A 31 8.87 0.85 11.47
C PRO A 31 8.11 0.22 12.63
N GLY A 32 7.09 -0.56 12.30
CA GLY A 32 6.25 -1.23 13.28
C GLY A 32 4.81 -1.25 12.84
N ARG A 33 3.91 -1.39 13.84
CA ARG A 33 2.49 -1.52 13.56
C ARG A 33 1.93 -0.27 12.86
N ASP A 34 2.33 0.90 13.31
CA ASP A 34 1.86 2.15 12.70
C ASP A 34 2.35 2.29 11.27
N PHE A 35 3.59 1.86 11.02
CA PHE A 35 4.16 1.88 9.68
C PHE A 35 3.36 0.96 8.76
N GLN A 36 3.06 -0.25 9.22
CA GLN A 36 2.28 -1.20 8.44
C GLN A 36 0.90 -0.63 8.11
N ARG A 37 0.23 -0.04 9.11
CA ARG A 37 -1.09 0.55 8.90
C ARG A 37 -1.04 1.69 7.88
N ALA A 38 -0.02 2.54 7.96
CA ALA A 38 0.15 3.62 7.02
C ALA A 38 0.41 3.10 5.61
N MET A 39 1.18 2.02 5.48
CA MET A 39 1.41 1.38 4.19
C MET A 39 0.12 0.85 3.59
N GLU A 40 -0.72 0.22 4.42
CA GLU A 40 -2.02 -0.27 3.95
C GLU A 40 -2.91 0.86 3.47
N GLN A 41 -2.90 1.99 4.16
CA GLN A 41 -3.65 3.16 3.74
C GLN A 41 -3.16 3.68 2.39
N GLN A 42 -1.85 3.71 2.19
CA GLN A 42 -1.28 4.13 0.92
C GLN A 42 -1.71 3.21 -0.22
N ALA A 43 -1.77 1.90 0.05
CA ALA A 43 -2.23 0.95 -0.95
C ALA A 43 -3.67 1.23 -1.38
N ILE A 44 -4.54 1.45 -0.41
CA ILE A 44 -5.95 1.72 -0.67
C ILE A 44 -6.09 3.03 -1.46
N GLU A 45 -5.40 4.08 -1.05
CA GLU A 45 -5.45 5.36 -1.73
C GLU A 45 -4.94 5.25 -3.16
N HIS A 46 -3.83 4.56 -3.36
CA HIS A 46 -3.28 4.40 -4.71
C HIS A 46 -4.27 3.67 -5.60
N PHE A 47 -4.87 2.59 -5.10
CA PHE A 47 -5.83 1.84 -5.91
C PHE A 47 -7.04 2.70 -6.28
N ASN A 48 -7.58 3.45 -5.32
CA ASN A 48 -8.75 4.28 -5.57
C ASN A 48 -8.47 5.41 -6.55
N ASN A 49 -7.26 5.99 -6.49
CA ASN A 49 -6.93 7.14 -7.32
C ASN A 49 -6.37 6.74 -8.69
N PHE A 50 -5.65 5.62 -8.77
CA PHE A 50 -4.93 5.25 -9.99
C PHE A 50 -5.10 3.79 -10.37
N GLY A 51 -4.97 2.90 -9.40
CA GLY A 51 -4.91 1.47 -9.70
C GLY A 51 -6.14 0.94 -10.42
N ARG A 52 -7.31 1.41 -10.03
CA ARG A 52 -8.55 0.97 -10.65
C ARG A 52 -8.59 1.33 -12.13
N ALA A 53 -8.19 2.55 -12.46
CA ALA A 53 -8.15 3.01 -13.82
C ALA A 53 -7.07 2.30 -14.64
N GLU A 54 -6.00 1.85 -13.96
CA GLU A 54 -4.92 1.11 -14.60
C GLU A 54 -5.21 -0.38 -14.74
N GLY A 55 -6.34 -0.83 -14.23
CA GLY A 55 -6.73 -2.23 -14.30
C GLY A 55 -6.01 -3.14 -13.31
N ARG A 56 -5.44 -2.59 -12.25
CA ARG A 56 -4.77 -3.39 -11.21
C ARG A 56 -5.81 -4.08 -10.35
N ILE A 57 -5.42 -5.24 -9.80
CA ILE A 57 -6.27 -5.97 -8.85
C ILE A 57 -6.24 -5.23 -7.53
N GLY A 58 -7.40 -4.88 -7.02
CA GLY A 58 -7.53 -4.06 -5.84
C GLY A 58 -7.27 -4.79 -4.54
N PRO A 59 -7.02 -4.02 -3.46
CA PRO A 59 -6.76 -4.61 -2.14
C PRO A 59 -7.92 -5.40 -1.56
N GLU A 60 -9.12 -5.13 -2.01
CA GLU A 60 -10.30 -5.78 -1.45
C GLU A 60 -10.85 -6.91 -2.34
N GLN A 61 -10.08 -7.31 -3.32
CA GLN A 61 -10.48 -8.37 -4.24
C GLN A 61 -10.06 -9.74 -3.74
#